data_d8735d9f6e929bdd8d67bbcbec85a9bb
#
_entry.id   d8735d9f6e929bdd8d67bbcbec85a9bb
#
_cell.length_a   1.000
_cell.length_b   1.000
_cell.length_c   1.000
_cell.angle_alpha   90.00
_cell.angle_beta   90.00
_cell.angle_gamma   90.00
#
_symmetry.space_group_name_H-M   'P 1'
#
loop_
_entity.id
_entity.type
_entity.pdbx_description
1 polymer ?
#
loop_
_entity_poly.entity_id
_entity_poly.type
_entity_poly.pdbx_seq_one_letter_code
_entity_poly.pdbx_strand_id
1 'polypeptide(L)'
;SGIPSLDFLMIRPSTSLLLPFFLLIALLPAPVRAEEEVDLFNGKDLTNWEGDPALWKVVDGVMTGTCTGPDTPKHNDFLIWRGGTLKDFELTVTMRVVGDNNSGIQYRSRPLPEVGPWSIAGYQCDVHPAIEHTGMTYEEKGRGIFGLNGKNVLLDPKGQRWLLGKQEPVKVDVSQWQTYTVTAKGNVLEHRINGQLTSKLIDCDEKGRALEGLLAFQLHSGNANTVEIREVKLKTLEGGEIVPFALPANAIRIDKPTTSRPQGLGKPAPANPAPAKQP
;
A
#
# COMPACT_ATOMS: atom_id res chain seq x y z
N SER A 1 -13.32 -61.49 96.06
CA SER A 1 -12.64 -60.27 95.72
C SER A 1 -12.03 -60.39 94.35
N GLY A 2 -12.67 -59.85 93.36
CA GLY A 2 -12.25 -59.78 91.98
C GLY A 2 -12.43 -58.38 91.47
N ILE A 3 -11.43 -57.87 90.89
CA ILE A 3 -11.39 -56.55 90.26
C ILE A 3 -11.66 -56.75 88.76
N PRO A 4 -12.59 -56.03 88.14
CA PRO A 4 -12.81 -56.13 86.71
C PRO A 4 -11.80 -55.28 85.94
N SER A 5 -11.31 -55.82 84.83
CA SER A 5 -10.42 -55.21 83.87
C SER A 5 -11.18 -54.12 83.04
N LEU A 6 -10.55 -52.95 82.88
CA LEU A 6 -10.98 -51.90 81.92
C LEU A 6 -10.46 -52.25 80.55
N ASP A 7 -11.35 -52.40 79.58
CA ASP A 7 -11.04 -52.47 78.18
C ASP A 7 -10.81 -51.07 77.63
N PHE A 8 -9.61 -50.83 77.09
CA PHE A 8 -9.21 -49.60 76.48
C PHE A 8 -9.62 -49.59 74.98
N LEU A 9 -10.62 -48.80 74.68
CA LEU A 9 -11.13 -48.58 73.31
C LEU A 9 -10.14 -47.71 72.51
N MET A 10 -9.39 -48.28 71.65
CA MET A 10 -8.47 -47.54 70.77
C MET A 10 -9.26 -46.90 69.62
N ILE A 11 -9.37 -45.58 69.66
CA ILE A 11 -9.92 -44.74 68.56
C ILE A 11 -8.81 -44.58 67.52
N ARG A 12 -9.06 -45.13 66.30
CA ARG A 12 -8.18 -44.91 65.15
C ARG A 12 -8.48 -43.56 64.54
N PRO A 13 -7.48 -42.69 64.29
CA PRO A 13 -7.70 -41.45 63.52
C PRO A 13 -7.96 -41.75 62.05
N SER A 14 -9.10 -41.30 61.53
CA SER A 14 -9.44 -41.27 60.10
C SER A 14 -8.63 -40.19 59.42
N THR A 15 -7.66 -40.58 58.60
CA THR A 15 -6.92 -39.65 57.73
C THR A 15 -7.79 -39.36 56.51
N SER A 16 -8.47 -38.21 56.56
CA SER A 16 -9.16 -37.66 55.37
C SER A 16 -8.12 -37.14 54.38
N LEU A 17 -7.96 -37.84 53.27
CA LEU A 17 -7.11 -37.43 52.15
C LEU A 17 -7.83 -36.32 51.36
N LEU A 18 -7.41 -35.04 51.59
CA LEU A 18 -7.84 -33.88 50.83
C LEU A 18 -7.13 -33.94 49.48
N LEU A 19 -7.80 -34.39 48.42
CA LEU A 19 -7.33 -34.23 47.04
C LEU A 19 -7.40 -32.72 46.67
N PRO A 20 -6.30 -32.11 46.19
CA PRO A 20 -6.37 -30.74 45.64
C PRO A 20 -7.12 -30.81 44.31
N PHE A 21 -8.26 -30.10 44.25
CA PHE A 21 -8.99 -29.87 43.00
C PHE A 21 -8.24 -28.84 42.19
N PHE A 22 -7.37 -29.29 41.26
CA PHE A 22 -6.77 -28.41 40.27
C PHE A 22 -7.85 -27.93 39.29
N LEU A 23 -8.30 -26.69 39.48
CA LEU A 23 -9.17 -26.00 38.54
C LEU A 23 -8.37 -25.72 37.26
N LEU A 24 -8.49 -26.56 36.25
CA LEU A 24 -7.93 -26.36 34.93
C LEU A 24 -8.71 -25.21 34.27
N ILE A 25 -8.20 -23.98 34.39
CA ILE A 25 -8.74 -22.83 33.67
C ILE A 25 -8.33 -23.04 32.19
N ALA A 26 -9.25 -23.56 31.40
CA ALA A 26 -9.10 -23.58 29.94
C ALA A 26 -9.03 -22.12 29.44
N LEU A 27 -7.83 -21.66 29.07
CA LEU A 27 -7.67 -20.43 28.31
C LEU A 27 -8.36 -20.66 26.95
N LEU A 28 -9.60 -20.23 26.82
CA LEU A 28 -10.23 -20.15 25.51
C LEU A 28 -9.43 -19.10 24.69
N PRO A 29 -9.01 -19.43 23.46
CA PRO A 29 -8.38 -18.44 22.60
C PRO A 29 -9.37 -17.27 22.43
N ALA A 30 -8.88 -16.04 22.62
CA ALA A 30 -9.67 -14.85 22.35
C ALA A 30 -10.17 -14.92 20.89
N PRO A 31 -11.43 -14.55 20.63
CA PRO A 31 -11.93 -14.53 19.26
C PRO A 31 -11.01 -13.65 18.42
N VAL A 32 -10.44 -14.21 17.36
CA VAL A 32 -9.73 -13.44 16.34
C VAL A 32 -10.78 -12.50 15.76
N ARG A 33 -10.69 -11.22 16.10
CA ARG A 33 -11.53 -10.19 15.50
C ARG A 33 -11.18 -10.16 14.02
N ALA A 34 -12.15 -10.47 13.17
CA ALA A 34 -11.98 -10.29 11.73
C ALA A 34 -11.60 -8.83 11.50
N GLU A 35 -10.47 -8.61 10.82
CA GLU A 35 -10.04 -7.26 10.43
C GLU A 35 -11.12 -6.69 9.51
N GLU A 36 -11.77 -5.60 9.94
CA GLU A 36 -12.90 -5.01 9.24
C GLU A 36 -12.41 -4.26 8.00
N GLU A 37 -12.95 -4.58 6.84
CA GLU A 37 -12.72 -3.85 5.59
C GLU A 37 -13.71 -2.69 5.52
N VAL A 38 -13.23 -1.48 5.25
CA VAL A 38 -14.04 -0.27 5.14
C VAL A 38 -13.92 0.35 3.75
N ASP A 39 -15.04 0.82 3.20
CA ASP A 39 -15.07 1.59 1.98
C ASP A 39 -14.67 3.05 2.27
N LEU A 40 -13.61 3.53 1.62
CA LEU A 40 -13.14 4.92 1.74
C LEU A 40 -13.81 5.86 0.74
N PHE A 41 -14.50 5.35 -0.26
CA PHE A 41 -15.26 6.11 -1.24
C PHE A 41 -16.75 5.76 -1.18
N ASN A 42 -17.60 6.76 -1.04
CA ASN A 42 -19.04 6.60 -0.86
C ASN A 42 -19.83 6.48 -2.19
N GLY A 43 -19.16 6.56 -3.35
CA GLY A 43 -19.77 6.50 -4.68
C GLY A 43 -20.61 7.73 -5.05
N LYS A 44 -20.57 8.83 -4.29
CA LYS A 44 -21.43 10.00 -4.50
C LYS A 44 -20.66 11.31 -4.64
N ASP A 45 -19.70 11.55 -3.76
CA ASP A 45 -18.94 12.79 -3.67
C ASP A 45 -17.53 12.55 -3.11
N LEU A 46 -16.74 13.60 -3.02
CA LEU A 46 -15.37 13.56 -2.48
C LEU A 46 -15.32 13.76 -0.96
N THR A 47 -16.35 13.38 -0.22
CA THR A 47 -16.31 13.42 1.25
C THR A 47 -15.09 12.67 1.76
N ASN A 48 -14.29 13.31 2.64
CA ASN A 48 -12.99 12.85 3.14
C ASN A 48 -11.86 12.77 2.08
N TRP A 49 -12.06 13.31 0.89
CA TRP A 49 -11.05 13.42 -0.15
C TRP A 49 -10.85 14.89 -0.52
N GLU A 50 -9.60 15.30 -0.69
CA GLU A 50 -9.23 16.68 -1.03
C GLU A 50 -8.19 16.71 -2.15
N GLY A 51 -8.47 17.45 -3.19
CA GLY A 51 -7.63 17.70 -4.36
C GLY A 51 -8.05 19.00 -5.03
N ASP A 52 -7.38 19.41 -6.10
CA ASP A 52 -7.79 20.60 -6.86
C ASP A 52 -9.19 20.37 -7.45
N PRO A 53 -10.20 21.18 -7.05
CA PRO A 53 -11.56 21.04 -7.56
C PRO A 53 -11.71 21.35 -9.06
N ALA A 54 -10.71 21.98 -9.66
CA ALA A 54 -10.66 22.15 -11.12
C ALA A 54 -10.26 20.86 -11.85
N LEU A 55 -9.58 19.95 -11.16
CA LEU A 55 -9.04 18.72 -11.73
C LEU A 55 -9.82 17.48 -11.30
N TRP A 56 -10.30 17.43 -10.05
CA TRP A 56 -10.94 16.27 -9.45
C TRP A 56 -12.43 16.47 -9.20
N LYS A 57 -13.24 15.51 -9.58
CA LYS A 57 -14.69 15.48 -9.34
C LYS A 57 -15.22 14.06 -9.30
N VAL A 58 -16.47 13.87 -8.89
CA VAL A 58 -17.19 12.61 -9.06
C VAL A 58 -18.08 12.72 -10.30
N VAL A 59 -17.99 11.75 -11.19
CA VAL A 59 -18.80 11.63 -12.42
C VAL A 59 -19.40 10.22 -12.44
N ASP A 60 -20.71 10.12 -12.46
CA ASP A 60 -21.45 8.84 -12.51
C ASP A 60 -20.98 7.82 -11.44
N GLY A 61 -20.72 8.30 -10.22
CA GLY A 61 -20.27 7.46 -9.12
C GLY A 61 -18.79 7.07 -9.16
N VAL A 62 -17.98 7.76 -9.97
CA VAL A 62 -16.54 7.50 -10.15
C VAL A 62 -15.74 8.75 -9.81
N MET A 63 -14.75 8.64 -8.91
CA MET A 63 -13.76 9.71 -8.72
C MET A 63 -12.96 9.86 -10.01
N THR A 64 -12.99 11.05 -10.59
CA THR A 64 -12.38 11.34 -11.89
C THR A 64 -11.43 12.53 -11.80
N GLY A 65 -10.15 12.29 -12.11
CA GLY A 65 -9.12 13.30 -12.27
C GLY A 65 -8.78 13.48 -13.74
N THR A 66 -8.69 14.74 -14.21
CA THR A 66 -8.42 15.02 -15.63
C THR A 66 -7.25 15.99 -15.79
N CYS A 67 -6.20 15.50 -16.48
CA CYS A 67 -5.11 16.31 -17.01
C CYS A 67 -5.42 16.62 -18.49
N THR A 68 -5.51 17.90 -18.86
CA THR A 68 -5.85 18.30 -20.24
C THR A 68 -4.64 18.57 -21.12
N GLY A 69 -3.42 18.55 -20.54
CA GLY A 69 -2.19 18.79 -21.26
C GLY A 69 -1.06 19.31 -20.38
N PRO A 70 0.05 19.78 -20.98
CA PRO A 70 1.33 19.98 -20.29
C PRO A 70 1.31 21.02 -19.16
N ASP A 71 0.38 21.93 -19.15
CA ASP A 71 0.29 23.01 -18.15
C ASP A 71 -0.88 22.83 -17.15
N THR A 72 -1.61 21.70 -17.20
CA THR A 72 -2.78 21.47 -16.36
C THR A 72 -2.88 20.00 -15.92
N PRO A 73 -2.36 19.63 -14.76
CA PRO A 73 -1.64 20.46 -13.76
C PRO A 73 -0.18 20.76 -14.19
N LYS A 74 0.39 21.84 -13.61
CA LYS A 74 1.81 22.19 -13.82
C LYS A 74 2.77 21.21 -13.13
N HIS A 75 2.34 20.63 -12.07
CA HIS A 75 3.04 19.63 -11.27
C HIS A 75 2.10 18.45 -11.04
N ASN A 76 2.63 17.29 -10.65
CA ASN A 76 1.78 16.20 -10.20
C ASN A 76 0.85 16.70 -9.10
N ASP A 77 -0.43 16.49 -9.29
CA ASP A 77 -1.51 16.82 -8.35
C ASP A 77 -2.06 15.52 -7.73
N PHE A 78 -2.59 15.62 -6.53
CA PHE A 78 -3.02 14.45 -5.80
C PHE A 78 -4.40 14.65 -5.18
N LEU A 79 -5.26 13.64 -5.33
CA LEU A 79 -6.48 13.51 -4.55
C LEU A 79 -6.12 12.81 -3.24
N ILE A 80 -6.10 13.56 -2.14
CA ILE A 80 -5.58 13.13 -0.84
C ILE A 80 -6.74 12.70 0.06
N TRP A 81 -6.66 11.50 0.63
CA TRP A 81 -7.60 11.06 1.65
C TRP A 81 -7.31 11.75 3.00
N ARG A 82 -8.33 12.36 3.59
CA ARG A 82 -8.25 13.14 4.84
C ARG A 82 -8.81 12.40 6.06
N GLY A 83 -9.19 11.14 5.92
CA GLY A 83 -9.69 10.35 7.05
C GLY A 83 -8.63 9.92 8.07
N GLY A 84 -7.35 10.23 7.82
CA GLY A 84 -6.25 9.94 8.74
C GLY A 84 -4.95 9.56 8.05
N THR A 85 -4.05 8.93 8.81
CA THR A 85 -2.81 8.33 8.29
C THR A 85 -2.90 6.80 8.32
N LEU A 86 -2.20 6.14 7.41
CA LEU A 86 -2.15 4.69 7.29
C LEU A 86 -0.77 4.18 7.68
N LYS A 87 -0.73 3.20 8.60
CA LYS A 87 0.49 2.56 9.07
C LYS A 87 0.64 1.17 8.47
N ASP A 88 -0.05 0.19 9.02
CA ASP A 88 -0.08 -1.18 8.53
C ASP A 88 -1.47 -1.45 7.95
N PHE A 89 -1.52 -1.81 6.68
CA PHE A 89 -2.80 -1.91 5.97
C PHE A 89 -2.70 -2.79 4.72
N GLU A 90 -3.87 -3.23 4.26
CA GLU A 90 -4.12 -3.70 2.92
C GLU A 90 -5.16 -2.78 2.28
N LEU A 91 -4.81 -2.21 1.14
CA LEU A 91 -5.65 -1.30 0.37
C LEU A 91 -5.96 -1.95 -0.98
N THR A 92 -7.25 -2.07 -1.30
CA THR A 92 -7.71 -2.55 -2.60
C THR A 92 -8.39 -1.41 -3.36
N VAL A 93 -7.93 -1.13 -4.56
CA VAL A 93 -8.41 -0.03 -5.41
C VAL A 93 -8.79 -0.57 -6.78
N THR A 94 -10.00 -0.29 -7.24
CA THR A 94 -10.41 -0.54 -8.63
C THR A 94 -10.34 0.76 -9.41
N MET A 95 -9.36 0.86 -10.33
CA MET A 95 -9.09 2.06 -11.11
C MET A 95 -8.64 1.78 -12.54
N ARG A 96 -8.69 2.82 -13.37
CA ARG A 96 -8.11 2.83 -14.71
C ARG A 96 -7.52 4.20 -15.05
N VAL A 97 -6.62 4.21 -16.03
CA VAL A 97 -5.99 5.44 -16.55
C VAL A 97 -6.12 5.46 -18.07
N VAL A 98 -6.85 6.42 -18.59
CA VAL A 98 -7.12 6.57 -20.03
C VAL A 98 -6.32 7.75 -20.57
N GLY A 99 -5.51 7.51 -21.59
CA GLY A 99 -4.65 8.52 -22.20
C GLY A 99 -3.17 8.13 -22.20
N ASP A 100 -2.32 9.10 -22.50
CA ASP A 100 -0.89 8.93 -22.80
C ASP A 100 0.00 9.30 -21.60
N ASN A 101 -0.49 9.05 -20.38
CA ASN A 101 0.22 9.41 -19.16
C ASN A 101 -0.01 8.34 -18.08
N ASN A 102 0.64 8.48 -16.95
CA ASN A 102 0.54 7.57 -15.83
C ASN A 102 -0.22 8.19 -14.65
N SER A 103 -0.42 7.38 -13.64
CA SER A 103 -0.97 7.70 -12.34
C SER A 103 -0.29 6.83 -11.29
N GLY A 104 -0.77 6.88 -10.05
CA GLY A 104 -0.28 6.02 -8.98
C GLY A 104 -1.11 6.10 -7.72
N ILE A 105 -1.00 5.04 -6.92
CA ILE A 105 -1.55 4.97 -5.59
C ILE A 105 -0.43 5.33 -4.63
N GLN A 106 -0.50 6.53 -4.06
CA GLN A 106 0.45 7.04 -3.07
C GLN A 106 0.05 6.61 -1.67
N TYR A 107 1.02 6.16 -0.87
CA TYR A 107 0.77 5.75 0.50
C TYR A 107 1.97 6.06 1.41
N ARG A 108 1.72 6.11 2.71
CA ARG A 108 2.70 6.52 3.73
C ARG A 108 3.43 7.81 3.32
N SER A 109 2.67 8.74 2.73
CA SER A 109 3.21 9.96 2.13
C SER A 109 3.11 11.15 3.08
N ARG A 110 3.92 12.16 2.83
CA ARG A 110 3.93 13.44 3.55
C ARG A 110 3.57 14.59 2.63
N PRO A 111 2.96 15.67 3.14
CA PRO A 111 2.68 16.86 2.36
C PRO A 111 3.97 17.55 1.87
N LEU A 112 3.87 18.23 0.71
CA LEU A 112 4.90 19.11 0.15
C LEU A 112 4.29 20.47 -0.17
N PRO A 113 3.92 21.27 0.86
CA PRO A 113 3.23 22.55 0.66
C PRO A 113 4.07 23.59 -0.11
N GLU A 114 5.39 23.44 -0.10
CA GLU A 114 6.31 24.27 -0.88
C GLU A 114 6.22 24.04 -2.40
N VAL A 115 5.66 22.90 -2.84
CA VAL A 115 5.41 22.58 -4.26
C VAL A 115 4.00 22.97 -4.64
N GLY A 116 3.03 22.66 -3.79
CA GLY A 116 1.63 22.97 -3.99
C GLY A 116 0.73 22.41 -2.90
N PRO A 117 -0.50 22.92 -2.77
CA PRO A 117 -1.41 22.52 -1.68
C PRO A 117 -1.79 21.03 -1.71
N TRP A 118 -1.78 20.42 -2.89
CA TRP A 118 -2.10 19.00 -3.09
C TRP A 118 -0.89 18.19 -3.56
N SER A 119 0.34 18.69 -3.29
CA SER A 119 1.56 17.95 -3.60
C SER A 119 2.01 17.14 -2.40
N ILE A 120 2.44 15.89 -2.65
CA ILE A 120 2.91 14.96 -1.62
C ILE A 120 4.14 14.19 -2.09
N ALA A 121 4.88 13.62 -1.13
CA ALA A 121 6.03 12.74 -1.37
C ALA A 121 5.89 11.47 -0.56
N GLY A 122 6.28 10.33 -1.12
CA GLY A 122 6.24 9.04 -0.43
C GLY A 122 6.18 7.86 -1.40
N TYR A 123 5.89 6.67 -0.87
CA TYR A 123 5.79 5.47 -1.70
C TYR A 123 4.59 5.51 -2.64
N GLN A 124 4.79 4.91 -3.82
CA GLN A 124 3.77 4.82 -4.86
C GLN A 124 3.75 3.44 -5.50
N CYS A 125 2.55 2.89 -5.67
CA CYS A 125 2.27 1.84 -6.61
C CYS A 125 1.90 2.50 -7.94
N ASP A 126 2.79 2.43 -8.92
CA ASP A 126 2.57 3.08 -10.21
C ASP A 126 1.47 2.40 -11.03
N VAL A 127 0.69 3.21 -11.73
CA VAL A 127 -0.29 2.80 -12.74
C VAL A 127 0.16 3.41 -14.05
N HIS A 128 0.85 2.61 -14.87
CA HIS A 128 1.61 3.11 -16.01
C HIS A 128 1.30 2.29 -17.28
N PRO A 129 1.14 2.92 -18.46
CA PRO A 129 0.89 2.18 -19.71
C PRO A 129 2.04 1.26 -20.13
N ALA A 130 3.29 1.55 -19.72
CA ALA A 130 4.40 0.62 -19.93
C ALA A 130 4.40 -0.49 -18.89
N ILE A 131 4.40 -1.74 -19.36
CA ILE A 131 4.29 -2.96 -18.54
C ILE A 131 5.35 -3.00 -17.44
N GLU A 132 6.57 -2.62 -17.71
CA GLU A 132 7.69 -2.64 -16.75
C GLU A 132 7.51 -1.69 -15.56
N HIS A 133 6.70 -0.63 -15.72
CA HIS A 133 6.46 0.38 -14.69
C HIS A 133 5.14 0.16 -13.95
N THR A 134 4.12 -0.47 -14.57
CA THR A 134 2.84 -0.65 -13.87
C THR A 134 2.97 -1.62 -12.71
N GLY A 135 2.48 -1.25 -11.53
CA GLY A 135 2.62 -2.02 -10.30
C GLY A 135 4.02 -2.01 -9.68
N MET A 136 4.98 -1.23 -10.22
CA MET A 136 6.30 -1.04 -9.61
C MET A 136 6.22 -0.31 -8.28
N THR A 137 7.25 -0.45 -7.44
CA THR A 137 7.42 0.39 -6.25
C THR A 137 8.31 1.58 -6.56
N TYR A 138 7.73 2.76 -6.41
CA TYR A 138 8.37 4.06 -6.64
C TYR A 138 8.25 4.94 -5.39
N GLU A 139 9.07 5.97 -5.27
CA GLU A 139 8.94 7.01 -4.25
C GLU A 139 8.93 8.38 -4.90
N GLU A 140 7.76 9.02 -4.87
CA GLU A 140 7.53 10.37 -5.41
C GLU A 140 8.34 11.40 -4.61
N LYS A 141 9.10 12.26 -5.32
CA LYS A 141 9.98 13.29 -4.72
C LYS A 141 10.94 12.75 -3.65
N GLY A 142 11.36 11.48 -3.80
CA GLY A 142 12.25 10.79 -2.88
C GLY A 142 13.31 9.96 -3.60
N ARG A 143 13.45 8.70 -3.18
CA ARG A 143 14.51 7.78 -3.67
C ARG A 143 14.26 7.23 -5.08
N GLY A 144 13.08 7.49 -5.67
CA GLY A 144 12.71 7.07 -7.04
C GLY A 144 12.34 5.59 -7.13
N ILE A 145 12.65 4.93 -8.25
CA ILE A 145 12.29 3.52 -8.48
C ILE A 145 13.07 2.61 -7.55
N PHE A 146 12.38 1.76 -6.79
CA PHE A 146 12.99 0.68 -6.00
C PHE A 146 13.06 -0.61 -6.82
N GLY A 147 11.94 -1.06 -7.34
CA GLY A 147 11.84 -2.28 -8.13
C GLY A 147 10.75 -2.17 -9.19
N LEU A 148 11.09 -2.54 -10.43
CA LEU A 148 10.16 -2.61 -11.56
C LEU A 148 9.16 -3.76 -11.38
N ASN A 149 8.10 -3.78 -12.19
CA ASN A 149 7.14 -4.88 -12.28
C ASN A 149 7.87 -6.23 -12.45
N GLY A 150 7.54 -7.20 -11.63
CA GLY A 150 8.18 -8.50 -11.58
C GLY A 150 9.45 -8.57 -10.72
N LYS A 151 9.76 -7.54 -9.90
CA LYS A 151 10.98 -7.54 -9.07
C LYS A 151 10.67 -7.52 -7.59
N ASN A 152 11.39 -8.36 -6.83
CA ASN A 152 11.41 -8.35 -5.37
C ASN A 152 12.75 -7.77 -4.92
N VAL A 153 12.72 -6.66 -4.20
CA VAL A 153 13.90 -5.86 -3.86
C VAL A 153 14.02 -5.69 -2.36
N LEU A 154 15.25 -5.73 -1.86
CA LEU A 154 15.61 -5.28 -0.53
C LEU A 154 16.44 -4.02 -0.66
N LEU A 155 16.08 -2.99 0.10
CA LEU A 155 16.88 -1.79 0.28
C LEU A 155 17.66 -1.93 1.59
N ASP A 156 18.98 -1.89 1.53
CA ASP A 156 19.81 -2.01 2.73
C ASP A 156 19.87 -0.70 3.55
N PRO A 157 20.44 -0.70 4.78
CA PRO A 157 20.53 0.50 5.61
C PRO A 157 21.32 1.67 5.00
N LYS A 158 22.00 1.45 3.88
CA LYS A 158 22.76 2.49 3.13
C LYS A 158 22.04 2.93 1.86
N GLY A 159 20.82 2.43 1.61
CA GLY A 159 20.03 2.75 0.43
C GLY A 159 20.46 1.99 -0.84
N GLN A 160 21.35 0.98 -0.72
CA GLN A 160 21.71 0.11 -1.84
C GLN A 160 20.59 -0.90 -2.10
N ARG A 161 20.29 -1.14 -3.39
CA ARG A 161 19.24 -2.07 -3.84
C ARG A 161 19.82 -3.45 -4.11
N TRP A 162 19.09 -4.47 -3.64
CA TRP A 162 19.41 -5.87 -3.80
C TRP A 162 18.22 -6.62 -4.36
N LEU A 163 18.36 -7.22 -5.53
CA LEU A 163 17.35 -8.10 -6.11
C LEU A 163 17.32 -9.41 -5.34
N LEU A 164 16.18 -9.72 -4.72
CA LEU A 164 15.94 -10.97 -3.99
C LEU A 164 15.32 -12.05 -4.87
N GLY A 165 14.57 -11.63 -5.90
CA GLY A 165 13.89 -12.52 -6.82
C GLY A 165 13.25 -11.75 -7.97
N LYS A 166 12.85 -12.50 -8.99
CA LYS A 166 12.14 -11.97 -10.15
C LYS A 166 11.10 -12.97 -10.63
N GLN A 167 10.00 -12.47 -11.16
CA GLN A 167 8.99 -13.21 -11.91
C GLN A 167 8.70 -12.45 -13.22
N GLU A 168 7.94 -13.08 -14.12
CA GLU A 168 7.47 -12.41 -15.32
C GLU A 168 6.60 -11.20 -14.94
N PRO A 169 6.79 -10.04 -15.60
CA PRO A 169 5.96 -8.87 -15.37
C PRO A 169 4.48 -9.16 -15.63
N VAL A 170 3.62 -8.71 -14.73
CA VAL A 170 2.16 -8.79 -14.91
C VAL A 170 1.77 -7.84 -16.02
N LYS A 171 1.09 -8.37 -17.05
CA LYS A 171 0.69 -7.60 -18.24
C LYS A 171 -0.79 -7.24 -18.13
N VAL A 172 -1.08 -5.95 -18.11
CA VAL A 172 -2.45 -5.42 -18.10
C VAL A 172 -2.56 -4.21 -19.02
N ASP A 173 -3.74 -3.95 -19.52
CA ASP A 173 -4.11 -2.68 -20.15
C ASP A 173 -4.69 -1.77 -19.08
N VAL A 174 -3.92 -0.75 -18.68
CA VAL A 174 -4.31 0.19 -17.61
C VAL A 174 -5.49 1.09 -18.02
N SER A 175 -5.84 1.14 -19.30
CA SER A 175 -7.05 1.83 -19.78
C SER A 175 -8.34 1.07 -19.46
N GLN A 176 -8.23 -0.20 -19.10
CA GLN A 176 -9.33 -1.02 -18.61
C GLN A 176 -9.32 -1.04 -17.08
N TRP A 177 -10.47 -1.31 -16.48
CA TRP A 177 -10.60 -1.45 -15.03
C TRP A 177 -9.71 -2.58 -14.52
N GLN A 178 -8.78 -2.23 -13.61
CA GLN A 178 -7.89 -3.17 -12.94
C GLN A 178 -8.08 -3.03 -11.42
N THR A 179 -7.88 -4.12 -10.70
CA THR A 179 -7.84 -4.11 -9.24
C THR A 179 -6.39 -4.13 -8.76
N TYR A 180 -5.99 -3.07 -8.08
CA TYR A 180 -4.68 -2.93 -7.44
C TYR A 180 -4.80 -3.23 -5.97
N THR A 181 -3.87 -4.02 -5.42
CA THR A 181 -3.76 -4.24 -3.98
C THR A 181 -2.39 -3.77 -3.51
N VAL A 182 -2.38 -2.89 -2.52
CA VAL A 182 -1.18 -2.42 -1.83
C VAL A 182 -1.22 -2.94 -0.41
N THR A 183 -0.26 -3.78 -0.04
CA THR A 183 -0.08 -4.23 1.34
C THR A 183 1.18 -3.58 1.89
N ALA A 184 1.05 -2.87 3.02
CA ALA A 184 2.15 -2.28 3.76
C ALA A 184 2.11 -2.79 5.20
N LYS A 185 3.11 -3.57 5.61
CA LYS A 185 3.20 -4.14 6.96
C LYS A 185 4.63 -4.03 7.49
N GLY A 186 4.83 -3.27 8.57
CA GLY A 186 6.17 -2.89 9.00
C GLY A 186 6.94 -2.21 7.87
N ASN A 187 8.11 -2.71 7.53
CA ASN A 187 8.93 -2.22 6.42
C ASN A 187 8.83 -3.09 5.15
N VAL A 188 7.80 -3.93 5.05
CA VAL A 188 7.51 -4.77 3.89
C VAL A 188 6.35 -4.19 3.11
N LEU A 189 6.56 -3.93 1.82
CA LEU A 189 5.58 -3.39 0.89
C LEU A 189 5.37 -4.39 -0.24
N GLU A 190 4.12 -4.68 -0.57
CA GLU A 190 3.76 -5.55 -1.70
C GLU A 190 2.70 -4.88 -2.58
N HIS A 191 2.88 -4.95 -3.88
CA HIS A 191 1.91 -4.51 -4.87
C HIS A 191 1.41 -5.69 -5.68
N ARG A 192 0.12 -5.71 -5.95
CA ARG A 192 -0.54 -6.72 -6.79
C ARG A 192 -1.47 -6.05 -7.78
N ILE A 193 -1.60 -6.66 -8.96
CA ILE A 193 -2.62 -6.31 -9.94
C ILE A 193 -3.42 -7.56 -10.23
N ASN A 194 -4.74 -7.49 -10.06
CA ASN A 194 -5.67 -8.62 -10.22
C ASN A 194 -5.20 -9.87 -9.44
N GLY A 195 -4.71 -9.66 -8.20
CA GLY A 195 -4.19 -10.69 -7.31
C GLY A 195 -2.76 -11.17 -7.60
N GLN A 196 -2.16 -10.81 -8.75
CA GLN A 196 -0.80 -11.22 -9.12
C GLN A 196 0.24 -10.23 -8.57
N LEU A 197 1.27 -10.74 -7.89
CA LEU A 197 2.35 -9.92 -7.33
C LEU A 197 3.14 -9.23 -8.45
N THR A 198 3.23 -7.90 -8.37
CA THR A 198 4.00 -7.08 -9.31
C THR A 198 5.31 -6.58 -8.71
N SER A 199 5.31 -6.25 -7.43
CA SER A 199 6.50 -5.74 -6.76
C SER A 199 6.47 -6.08 -5.27
N LYS A 200 7.64 -6.36 -4.72
CA LYS A 200 7.85 -6.47 -3.27
C LYS A 200 9.10 -5.68 -2.88
N LEU A 201 8.98 -4.86 -1.85
CA LEU A 201 10.08 -4.12 -1.26
C LEU A 201 10.20 -4.46 0.23
N ILE A 202 11.42 -4.79 0.69
CA ILE A 202 11.80 -4.78 2.09
C ILE A 202 12.71 -3.56 2.30
N ASP A 203 12.19 -2.52 2.94
CA ASP A 203 12.92 -1.26 3.12
C ASP A 203 13.63 -1.22 4.46
N CYS A 204 14.93 -1.53 4.47
CA CYS A 204 15.77 -1.47 5.65
C CYS A 204 16.54 -0.15 5.80
N ASP A 205 16.31 0.86 4.93
CA ASP A 205 16.85 2.20 5.07
C ASP A 205 16.07 2.98 6.13
N GLU A 206 16.51 2.94 7.37
CA GLU A 206 15.83 3.56 8.51
C GLU A 206 15.67 5.08 8.39
N LYS A 207 16.56 5.74 7.67
CA LYS A 207 16.53 7.20 7.49
C LYS A 207 15.56 7.63 6.41
N GLY A 208 15.38 6.79 5.40
CA GLY A 208 14.56 7.11 4.24
C GLY A 208 13.15 6.51 4.29
N ARG A 209 12.94 5.41 5.02
CA ARG A 209 11.64 4.74 5.05
C ARG A 209 10.59 5.52 5.82
N ALA A 210 9.36 5.48 5.33
CA ALA A 210 8.17 5.89 6.07
C ALA A 210 7.38 4.65 6.52
N LEU A 211 6.94 4.65 7.79
CA LEU A 211 6.12 3.56 8.34
C LEU A 211 4.65 3.94 8.46
N GLU A 212 4.33 5.21 8.23
CA GLU A 212 2.98 5.76 8.33
C GLU A 212 2.89 7.03 7.47
N GLY A 213 1.70 7.41 7.03
CA GLY A 213 1.46 8.65 6.29
C GLY A 213 0.16 8.67 5.50
N LEU A 214 0.03 9.64 4.62
CA LEU A 214 -1.16 9.90 3.83
C LEU A 214 -1.36 8.86 2.72
N LEU A 215 -2.64 8.68 2.35
CA LEU A 215 -3.09 7.99 1.13
C LEU A 215 -3.53 9.04 0.11
N ALA A 216 -3.18 8.82 -1.17
CA ALA A 216 -3.67 9.66 -2.25
C ALA A 216 -3.61 8.95 -3.62
N PHE A 217 -4.28 9.57 -4.61
CA PHE A 217 -4.20 9.17 -6.01
C PHE A 217 -3.55 10.29 -6.84
N GLN A 218 -2.60 9.91 -7.68
CA GLN A 218 -1.86 10.85 -8.50
C GLN A 218 -2.65 11.22 -9.78
N LEU A 219 -2.66 12.50 -10.11
CA LEU A 219 -2.88 13.00 -11.46
C LEU A 219 -1.54 13.53 -11.98
N HIS A 220 -0.91 12.76 -12.87
CA HIS A 220 0.41 13.11 -13.38
C HIS A 220 0.33 14.29 -14.35
N SER A 221 1.20 15.26 -14.16
CA SER A 221 1.36 16.41 -15.07
C SER A 221 1.94 15.98 -16.42
N GLY A 222 1.74 16.77 -17.46
CA GLY A 222 2.30 16.52 -18.78
C GLY A 222 1.25 16.11 -19.81
N ASN A 223 1.33 14.92 -20.40
CA ASN A 223 0.38 14.50 -21.42
C ASN A 223 -1.04 14.36 -20.85
N ALA A 224 -2.04 14.59 -21.72
CA ALA A 224 -3.44 14.46 -21.32
C ALA A 224 -3.75 13.02 -20.87
N ASN A 225 -4.45 12.91 -19.74
CA ASN A 225 -4.98 11.63 -19.24
C ASN A 225 -6.20 11.87 -18.36
N THR A 226 -6.94 10.80 -18.15
CA THR A 226 -8.04 10.72 -17.20
C THR A 226 -7.78 9.55 -16.25
N VAL A 227 -7.78 9.84 -14.96
CA VAL A 227 -7.69 8.85 -13.89
C VAL A 227 -9.09 8.63 -13.34
N GLU A 228 -9.53 7.38 -13.30
CA GLU A 228 -10.86 7.02 -12.82
C GLU A 228 -10.76 5.94 -11.74
N ILE A 229 -11.44 6.16 -10.61
CA ILE A 229 -11.42 5.28 -9.43
C ILE A 229 -12.85 5.06 -8.96
N ARG A 230 -13.29 3.80 -8.91
CA ARG A 230 -14.67 3.45 -8.53
C ARG A 230 -14.81 2.76 -7.17
N GLU A 231 -13.74 2.15 -6.68
CA GLU A 231 -13.74 1.46 -5.39
C GLU A 231 -12.42 1.68 -4.67
N VAL A 232 -12.49 1.96 -3.36
CA VAL A 232 -11.33 2.09 -2.48
C VAL A 232 -11.67 1.43 -1.17
N LYS A 233 -11.10 0.26 -0.91
CA LYS A 233 -11.35 -0.55 0.28
C LYS A 233 -10.09 -0.65 1.12
N LEU A 234 -10.22 -0.38 2.40
CA LEU A 234 -9.14 -0.39 3.36
C LEU A 234 -9.38 -1.44 4.43
N LYS A 235 -8.37 -2.24 4.68
CA LYS A 235 -8.26 -3.14 5.80
C LYS A 235 -7.05 -2.75 6.64
N THR A 236 -7.26 -2.34 7.88
CA THR A 236 -6.18 -2.09 8.83
C THR A 236 -5.59 -3.42 9.31
N LEU A 237 -4.28 -3.54 9.27
CA LEU A 237 -3.56 -4.72 9.72
C LEU A 237 -2.93 -4.47 11.09
N GLU A 238 -2.89 -5.51 11.92
CA GLU A 238 -2.21 -5.45 13.20
C GLU A 238 -0.79 -6.03 13.13
N GLY A 239 0.10 -5.55 14.01
CA GLY A 239 1.39 -6.17 14.29
C GLY A 239 2.39 -6.15 13.13
N GLY A 240 2.55 -5.01 12.47
CA GLY A 240 3.61 -4.81 11.49
C GLY A 240 4.99 -4.72 12.15
N GLU A 241 5.66 -5.85 12.30
CA GLU A 241 7.04 -5.88 12.80
C GLU A 241 8.04 -5.42 11.73
N ILE A 242 9.13 -4.81 12.17
CA ILE A 242 10.23 -4.44 11.29
C ILE A 242 11.08 -5.67 11.01
N VAL A 243 11.10 -6.09 9.75
CA VAL A 243 12.02 -7.12 9.27
C VAL A 243 13.44 -6.55 9.34
N PRO A 244 14.35 -7.16 10.14
CA PRO A 244 15.72 -6.69 10.24
C PRO A 244 16.46 -6.91 8.91
N PHE A 245 17.50 -6.10 8.68
CA PHE A 245 18.35 -6.31 7.50
C PHE A 245 19.07 -7.66 7.58
N ALA A 246 18.82 -8.50 6.62
CA ALA A 246 19.54 -9.75 6.40
C ALA A 246 19.67 -9.95 4.87
N LEU A 247 20.91 -9.97 4.37
CA LEU A 247 21.16 -10.13 2.96
C LEU A 247 21.25 -11.63 2.63
N PRO A 248 20.33 -12.19 1.83
CA PRO A 248 20.43 -13.56 1.37
C PRO A 248 21.66 -13.79 0.49
N ALA A 249 22.26 -14.98 0.55
CA ALA A 249 23.46 -15.31 -0.20
C ALA A 249 23.28 -15.22 -1.74
N ASN A 250 22.06 -15.37 -2.23
CA ASN A 250 21.69 -15.26 -3.63
C ASN A 250 21.22 -13.85 -4.05
N ALA A 251 21.28 -12.86 -3.16
CA ALA A 251 20.88 -11.49 -3.49
C ALA A 251 21.89 -10.88 -4.47
N ILE A 252 21.37 -10.21 -5.48
CA ILE A 252 22.16 -9.58 -6.53
C ILE A 252 22.07 -8.07 -6.36
N ARG A 253 23.21 -7.38 -6.22
CA ARG A 253 23.24 -5.93 -6.22
C ARG A 253 22.75 -5.39 -7.56
N ILE A 254 21.86 -4.42 -7.52
CA ILE A 254 21.33 -3.75 -8.71
C ILE A 254 21.48 -2.24 -8.58
N ASP A 255 21.63 -1.58 -9.73
CA ASP A 255 21.62 -0.12 -9.78
C ASP A 255 20.19 0.40 -9.68
N LYS A 256 20.06 1.69 -9.35
CA LYS A 256 18.78 2.38 -9.37
C LYS A 256 18.24 2.37 -10.82
N PRO A 257 17.05 1.81 -11.07
CA PRO A 257 16.43 1.92 -12.38
C PRO A 257 16.20 3.39 -12.74
N THR A 258 16.40 3.75 -13.98
CA THR A 258 16.14 5.10 -14.47
C THR A 258 14.73 5.18 -15.03
N THR A 259 14.06 6.32 -14.84
CA THR A 259 12.81 6.66 -15.52
C THR A 259 13.11 7.09 -16.96
N SER A 260 13.67 6.22 -17.77
CA SER A 260 13.68 6.49 -19.22
C SER A 260 12.24 6.37 -19.72
N ARG A 261 11.81 7.33 -20.55
CA ARG A 261 10.50 7.27 -21.20
C ARG A 261 10.39 5.90 -21.88
N PRO A 262 9.35 5.08 -21.60
CA PRO A 262 9.24 3.76 -22.18
C PRO A 262 9.34 3.83 -23.70
N GLN A 263 10.16 2.96 -24.30
CA GLN A 263 10.15 2.77 -25.74
C GLN A 263 8.77 2.24 -26.13
N GLY A 264 8.05 2.98 -26.98
CA GLY A 264 6.71 2.58 -27.44
C GLY A 264 5.60 3.58 -27.20
N LEU A 265 5.77 4.54 -26.30
CA LEU A 265 4.90 5.72 -26.31
C LEU A 265 5.31 6.54 -27.53
N GLY A 266 4.48 6.56 -28.56
CA GLY A 266 4.72 7.29 -29.80
C GLY A 266 5.19 8.72 -29.55
N LYS A 267 5.98 9.29 -30.45
CA LYS A 267 6.25 10.73 -30.43
C LYS A 267 4.90 11.45 -30.26
N PRO A 268 4.82 12.51 -29.42
CA PRO A 268 3.62 13.33 -29.40
C PRO A 268 3.22 13.64 -30.84
N ALA A 269 1.96 13.45 -31.20
CA ALA A 269 1.47 13.91 -32.49
C ALA A 269 1.89 15.38 -32.63
N PRO A 270 2.42 15.81 -33.78
CA PRO A 270 2.75 17.20 -33.97
C PRO A 270 1.50 18.02 -33.66
N ALA A 271 1.66 19.06 -32.83
CA ALA A 271 0.56 19.94 -32.51
C ALA A 271 -0.15 20.35 -33.79
N ASN A 272 -1.46 20.16 -33.84
CA ASN A 272 -2.24 20.59 -35.00
C ASN A 272 -1.89 22.06 -35.30
N PRO A 273 -1.52 22.40 -36.52
CA PRO A 273 -1.28 23.80 -36.84
C PRO A 273 -2.52 24.59 -36.51
N ALA A 274 -2.34 25.72 -35.81
CA ALA A 274 -3.42 26.63 -35.50
C ALA A 274 -4.25 26.93 -36.78
N PRO A 275 -5.58 26.99 -36.69
CA PRO A 275 -6.39 27.29 -37.85
C PRO A 275 -5.92 28.61 -38.48
N ALA A 276 -5.60 28.55 -39.77
CA ALA A 276 -5.20 29.71 -40.53
C ALA A 276 -6.25 30.82 -40.36
N LYS A 277 -5.82 32.02 -39.90
CA LYS A 277 -6.68 33.21 -39.92
C LYS A 277 -7.13 33.39 -41.33
N GLN A 278 -8.44 33.24 -41.59
CA GLN A 278 -9.05 33.65 -42.85
C GLN A 278 -8.93 35.17 -43.01
N PRO A 279 -8.68 35.66 -44.23
CA PRO A 279 -8.51 37.07 -44.53
C PRO A 279 -9.76 37.90 -44.30
#